data_1fb1411b20e26914b11c315e633d6a0b
#
_entry.id   1fb1411b20e26914b11c315e633d6a0b
#
_cell.length_a   1.000
_cell.length_b   1.000
_cell.length_c   1.000
_cell.angle_alpha   90.00
_cell.angle_beta   90.00
_cell.angle_gamma   90.00
#
_symmetry.space_group_name_H-M   'P 1'
#
loop_
_entity.id
_entity.type
_entity.pdbx_description
1 polymer ?
#
loop_
_entity_poly.entity_id
_entity_poly.type
_entity_poly.pdbx_seq_one_letter_code
_entity_poly.pdbx_strand_id
1 'polypeptide(L)'
;DLEVENIDIKGHLWHIKYPIEGQMGQFLTVATTRPETMLGDTAVAVHPDDARYKHLVGKNVILPLANRAIPIIADEYSDPEKGTGAVKITPGHDFNDFEVGKRHSLPLINILNRDGTLNDNVPEAYRGMDRFAARKTIVADLEAVELIDKTEAITHSVPHDEKTKTVVLEPYLTEQWYLNVKPLAEKAIAAVEDGRTKFVPENWANVYFNWLRNIHPWCISRQLWWGHQIPAWYDDDGRIFVARSEDEARAKATAAGYAGALKRDEDVLDTWYSSALVPF
;
A
#
# COMPACT_ATOMS: atom_id res chain seq x y z
N ASP A 1 3.65 -10.07 5.31
CA ASP A 1 3.16 -11.30 5.95
C ASP A 1 3.27 -11.30 7.47
N LEU A 2 2.96 -10.17 8.08
CA LEU A 2 2.76 -10.13 9.51
C LEU A 2 1.31 -10.52 9.81
N GLU A 3 1.10 -11.35 10.80
CA GLU A 3 -0.22 -11.60 11.35
C GLU A 3 -0.68 -10.34 12.08
N VAL A 4 -1.89 -9.88 11.74
CA VAL A 4 -2.41 -8.58 12.14
C VAL A 4 -3.61 -8.78 13.03
N GLU A 5 -3.61 -8.15 14.20
CA GLU A 5 -4.79 -8.01 15.05
C GLU A 5 -5.25 -6.54 15.06
N ASN A 6 -6.52 -6.35 14.78
CA ASN A 6 -7.12 -5.02 14.82
C ASN A 6 -7.60 -4.72 16.25
N ILE A 7 -7.02 -3.69 16.87
CA ILE A 7 -7.33 -3.29 18.25
C ILE A 7 -8.03 -1.93 18.24
N ASP A 8 -9.15 -1.86 18.94
CA ASP A 8 -9.88 -0.61 19.11
C ASP A 8 -9.17 0.31 20.09
N ILE A 9 -8.78 1.47 19.62
CA ILE A 9 -8.12 2.49 20.44
C ILE A 9 -8.93 3.79 20.46
N LYS A 10 -8.78 4.54 21.57
CA LYS A 10 -9.27 5.92 21.65
C LYS A 10 -8.32 6.83 20.89
N GLY A 11 -8.85 7.58 19.96
CA GLY A 11 -8.08 8.50 19.12
C GLY A 11 -8.91 9.72 18.75
N HIS A 12 -8.46 10.39 17.70
CA HIS A 12 -9.11 11.59 17.19
C HIS A 12 -9.33 11.48 15.70
N LEU A 13 -10.38 12.15 15.22
CA LEU A 13 -10.62 12.43 13.83
C LEU A 13 -10.41 13.92 13.62
N TRP A 14 -9.41 14.27 12.81
CA TRP A 14 -9.09 15.65 12.48
C TRP A 14 -9.71 16.02 11.16
N HIS A 15 -10.47 17.12 11.15
CA HIS A 15 -11.05 17.72 9.95
C HIS A 15 -10.10 18.82 9.46
N ILE A 16 -9.46 18.59 8.32
CA ILE A 16 -8.39 19.43 7.79
C ILE A 16 -8.89 20.12 6.52
N LYS A 17 -8.74 21.45 6.48
CA LYS A 17 -9.09 22.29 5.34
C LYS A 17 -7.97 22.32 4.31
N TYR A 18 -8.23 21.80 3.12
CA TYR A 18 -7.32 21.87 1.98
C TYR A 18 -7.73 23.04 1.10
N PRO A 19 -6.91 24.12 0.95
CA PRO A 19 -7.24 25.26 0.12
C PRO A 19 -7.46 24.86 -1.34
N ILE A 20 -8.53 25.35 -1.97
CA ILE A 20 -8.77 25.11 -3.39
C ILE A 20 -7.87 26.05 -4.21
N GLU A 21 -7.10 25.48 -5.14
CA GLU A 21 -6.18 26.23 -5.98
C GLU A 21 -6.89 27.34 -6.76
N GLY A 22 -6.37 28.57 -6.69
CA GLY A 22 -6.94 29.72 -7.38
C GLY A 22 -8.24 30.26 -6.79
N GLN A 23 -8.74 29.73 -5.66
CA GLN A 23 -9.98 30.16 -5.00
C GLN A 23 -9.71 30.61 -3.57
N MET A 24 -9.38 31.90 -3.41
CA MET A 24 -9.03 32.45 -2.10
C MET A 24 -10.16 32.26 -1.08
N GLY A 25 -9.81 31.73 0.10
CA GLY A 25 -10.76 31.51 1.20
C GLY A 25 -11.73 30.32 1.01
N GLN A 26 -11.59 29.55 -0.07
CA GLN A 26 -12.37 28.32 -0.27
C GLN A 26 -11.53 27.08 0.04
N PHE A 27 -12.15 26.11 0.69
CA PHE A 27 -11.49 24.91 1.17
C PHE A 27 -12.33 23.68 0.84
N LEU A 28 -11.65 22.56 0.63
CA LEU A 28 -12.23 21.22 0.68
C LEU A 28 -11.78 20.56 1.99
N THR A 29 -12.73 20.22 2.87
CA THR A 29 -12.39 19.64 4.17
C THR A 29 -12.37 18.12 4.08
N VAL A 30 -11.25 17.51 4.49
CA VAL A 30 -11.09 16.06 4.64
C VAL A 30 -11.04 15.67 6.10
N ALA A 31 -11.44 14.45 6.45
CA ALA A 31 -11.37 13.92 7.81
C ALA A 31 -10.41 12.73 7.87
N THR A 32 -9.49 12.73 8.82
CA THR A 32 -8.49 11.65 8.97
C THR A 32 -8.16 11.36 10.42
N THR A 33 -7.86 10.09 10.72
CA THR A 33 -7.26 9.64 11.98
C THR A 33 -5.74 9.66 11.95
N ARG A 34 -5.16 9.91 10.75
CA ARG A 34 -3.72 9.81 10.48
C ARG A 34 -3.20 11.07 9.78
N PRO A 35 -3.17 12.23 10.47
CA PRO A 35 -2.72 13.50 9.85
C PRO A 35 -1.26 13.44 9.37
N GLU A 36 -0.41 12.62 9.97
CA GLU A 36 0.98 12.45 9.52
C GLU A 36 1.10 11.93 8.09
N THR A 37 0.17 11.06 7.66
CA THR A 37 0.22 10.50 6.30
C THR A 37 -0.24 11.47 5.23
N MET A 38 -0.89 12.59 5.59
CA MET A 38 -1.34 13.59 4.63
C MET A 38 -0.20 14.13 3.77
N LEU A 39 1.03 14.18 4.29
CA LEU A 39 2.19 14.65 3.53
C LEU A 39 2.47 13.79 2.28
N GLY A 40 1.95 12.57 2.24
CA GLY A 40 1.99 11.66 1.09
C GLY A 40 0.73 11.66 0.22
N ASP A 41 -0.24 12.53 0.48
CA ASP A 41 -1.49 12.57 -0.31
C ASP A 41 -1.20 12.94 -1.77
N THR A 42 -1.90 12.27 -2.68
CA THR A 42 -1.75 12.47 -4.13
C THR A 42 -3.04 12.87 -4.82
N ALA A 43 -4.18 12.81 -4.12
CA ALA A 43 -5.47 13.33 -4.57
C ALA A 43 -6.42 13.52 -3.38
N VAL A 44 -7.54 14.17 -3.64
CA VAL A 44 -8.74 14.10 -2.79
C VAL A 44 -9.87 13.51 -3.64
N ALA A 45 -10.49 12.42 -3.17
CA ALA A 45 -11.62 11.79 -3.83
C ALA A 45 -12.94 12.34 -3.29
N VAL A 46 -13.90 12.54 -4.20
CA VAL A 46 -15.29 12.87 -3.89
C VAL A 46 -16.21 11.95 -4.70
N HIS A 47 -17.40 11.68 -4.19
CA HIS A 47 -18.33 10.84 -4.94
C HIS A 47 -18.81 11.55 -6.22
N PRO A 48 -18.89 10.86 -7.38
CA PRO A 48 -19.26 11.47 -8.66
C PRO A 48 -20.63 12.14 -8.65
N ASP A 49 -21.55 11.67 -7.82
CA ASP A 49 -22.92 12.21 -7.70
C ASP A 49 -23.10 13.18 -6.53
N ASP A 50 -22.05 13.47 -5.74
CA ASP A 50 -22.15 14.43 -4.64
C ASP A 50 -22.26 15.86 -5.18
N ALA A 51 -23.46 16.42 -5.10
CA ALA A 51 -23.75 17.77 -5.59
C ALA A 51 -22.90 18.86 -4.91
N ARG A 52 -22.40 18.61 -3.69
CA ARG A 52 -21.55 19.56 -2.95
C ARG A 52 -20.21 19.76 -3.64
N TYR A 53 -19.66 18.72 -4.25
CA TYR A 53 -18.28 18.69 -4.74
C TYR A 53 -18.13 18.44 -6.24
N LYS A 54 -19.19 18.01 -6.93
CA LYS A 54 -19.18 17.69 -8.37
C LYS A 54 -18.55 18.80 -9.24
N HIS A 55 -18.77 20.05 -8.89
CA HIS A 55 -18.23 21.21 -9.61
C HIS A 55 -16.73 21.46 -9.34
N LEU A 56 -16.13 20.75 -8.39
CA LEU A 56 -14.71 20.81 -8.04
C LEU A 56 -13.88 19.71 -8.70
N VAL A 57 -14.50 18.66 -9.22
CA VAL A 57 -13.79 17.57 -9.90
C VAL A 57 -12.97 18.10 -11.07
N GLY A 58 -11.71 17.66 -11.13
CA GLY A 58 -10.74 18.13 -12.11
C GLY A 58 -10.00 19.42 -11.75
N LYS A 59 -10.37 20.08 -10.64
CA LYS A 59 -9.57 21.16 -10.04
C LYS A 59 -8.55 20.58 -9.07
N ASN A 60 -7.68 21.44 -8.54
CA ASN A 60 -6.70 21.04 -7.54
C ASN A 60 -7.03 21.65 -6.17
N VAL A 61 -6.54 20.99 -5.13
CA VAL A 61 -6.33 21.58 -3.81
C VAL A 61 -4.82 21.70 -3.56
N ILE A 62 -4.45 22.63 -2.69
CA ILE A 62 -3.07 22.76 -2.22
C ILE A 62 -2.94 21.94 -0.93
N LEU A 63 -2.10 20.93 -0.96
CA LEU A 63 -1.81 20.10 0.19
C LEU A 63 -1.16 20.95 1.28
N PRO A 64 -1.78 21.08 2.46
CA PRO A 64 -1.21 21.90 3.54
C PRO A 64 0.19 21.44 3.93
N LEU A 65 1.00 22.37 4.42
CA LEU A 65 2.39 22.19 4.88
C LEU A 65 3.37 21.72 3.80
N ALA A 66 2.93 20.93 2.82
CA ALA A 66 3.75 20.47 1.70
C ALA A 66 3.69 21.39 0.47
N ASN A 67 2.74 22.32 0.40
CA ASN A 67 2.53 23.27 -0.70
C ASN A 67 2.49 22.61 -2.10
N ARG A 68 1.97 21.38 -2.18
CA ARG A 68 1.86 20.60 -3.41
C ARG A 68 0.42 20.67 -3.92
N ALA A 69 0.22 20.99 -5.21
CA ALA A 69 -1.08 20.88 -5.85
C ALA A 69 -1.40 19.39 -6.09
N ILE A 70 -2.59 18.94 -5.65
CA ILE A 70 -3.11 17.58 -5.85
C ILE A 70 -4.53 17.66 -6.41
N PRO A 71 -4.91 16.77 -7.35
CA PRO A 71 -6.20 16.82 -8.02
C PRO A 71 -7.37 16.40 -7.10
N ILE A 72 -8.53 16.97 -7.37
CA ILE A 72 -9.82 16.47 -6.89
C ILE A 72 -10.35 15.51 -7.93
N ILE A 73 -10.54 14.24 -7.55
CA ILE A 73 -10.98 13.16 -8.42
C ILE A 73 -12.39 12.70 -8.05
N ALA A 74 -13.12 12.15 -9.01
CA ALA A 74 -14.39 11.50 -8.78
C ALA A 74 -14.18 9.99 -8.65
N ASP A 75 -14.55 9.40 -7.50
CA ASP A 75 -14.46 7.96 -7.25
C ASP A 75 -15.56 7.50 -6.29
N GLU A 76 -16.22 6.39 -6.60
CA GLU A 76 -17.27 5.78 -5.78
C GLU A 76 -16.76 5.28 -4.41
N TYR A 77 -15.45 5.23 -4.22
CA TYR A 77 -14.83 4.95 -2.92
C TYR A 77 -15.23 5.97 -1.85
N SER A 78 -15.44 7.23 -2.25
CA SER A 78 -15.92 8.28 -1.34
C SER A 78 -17.42 8.13 -1.09
N ASP A 79 -17.80 7.99 0.18
CA ASP A 79 -19.19 7.89 0.62
C ASP A 79 -19.69 9.29 1.05
N PRO A 80 -20.68 9.88 0.35
CA PRO A 80 -21.19 11.20 0.68
C PRO A 80 -21.80 11.33 2.08
N GLU A 81 -22.21 10.21 2.68
CA GLU A 81 -22.84 10.15 4.00
C GLU A 81 -21.82 9.98 5.14
N LYS A 82 -20.55 9.69 4.82
CA LYS A 82 -19.48 9.49 5.80
C LYS A 82 -18.56 10.69 5.90
N GLY A 83 -18.29 11.13 7.13
CA GLY A 83 -17.38 12.23 7.41
C GLY A 83 -17.78 13.51 6.69
N THR A 84 -16.86 14.05 5.86
CA THR A 84 -17.10 15.22 5.02
C THR A 84 -17.64 14.88 3.64
N GLY A 85 -17.62 13.62 3.23
CA GLY A 85 -17.86 13.17 1.86
C GLY A 85 -16.66 13.42 0.93
N ALA A 86 -15.55 13.93 1.44
CA ALA A 86 -14.29 14.08 0.73
C ALA A 86 -13.20 13.27 1.45
N VAL A 87 -12.49 12.42 0.72
CA VAL A 87 -11.50 11.50 1.27
C VAL A 87 -10.13 11.83 0.69
N LYS A 88 -9.13 12.04 1.55
CA LYS A 88 -7.74 12.14 1.13
C LYS A 88 -7.26 10.79 0.58
N ILE A 89 -6.49 10.81 -0.47
CA ILE A 89 -5.96 9.59 -1.11
C ILE A 89 -4.44 9.55 -0.96
N THR A 90 -3.98 8.58 -0.17
CA THR A 90 -2.57 8.35 0.17
C THR A 90 -2.14 6.93 -0.26
N PRO A 91 -1.91 6.67 -1.55
CA PRO A 91 -1.67 5.32 -2.07
C PRO A 91 -0.46 4.61 -1.46
N GLY A 92 0.50 5.36 -0.92
CA GLY A 92 1.69 4.83 -0.26
C GLY A 92 1.42 4.26 1.15
N HIS A 93 0.28 4.57 1.78
CA HIS A 93 0.05 4.31 3.21
C HIS A 93 -1.34 3.75 3.57
N ASP A 94 -2.16 3.42 2.58
CA ASP A 94 -3.46 2.78 2.76
C ASP A 94 -3.77 1.85 1.58
N PHE A 95 -4.27 0.64 1.88
CA PHE A 95 -4.56 -0.37 0.86
C PHE A 95 -5.73 0.03 -0.06
N ASN A 96 -6.75 0.67 0.49
CA ASN A 96 -7.88 1.11 -0.32
C ASN A 96 -7.50 2.31 -1.19
N ASP A 97 -6.74 3.25 -0.63
CA ASP A 97 -6.20 4.39 -1.35
C ASP A 97 -5.24 3.96 -2.46
N PHE A 98 -4.50 2.85 -2.26
CA PHE A 98 -3.64 2.24 -3.29
C PHE A 98 -4.46 1.82 -4.51
N GLU A 99 -5.60 1.15 -4.31
CA GLU A 99 -6.48 0.73 -5.41
C GLU A 99 -7.12 1.94 -6.13
N VAL A 100 -7.50 2.99 -5.39
CA VAL A 100 -7.93 4.27 -5.97
C VAL A 100 -6.80 4.89 -6.79
N GLY A 101 -5.61 4.95 -6.23
CA GLY A 101 -4.40 5.47 -6.88
C GLY A 101 -4.11 4.77 -8.20
N LYS A 102 -4.25 3.44 -8.24
CA LYS A 102 -4.07 2.62 -9.43
C LYS A 102 -5.12 2.92 -10.50
N ARG A 103 -6.41 3.02 -10.13
CA ARG A 103 -7.49 3.36 -11.06
C ARG A 103 -7.31 4.72 -11.72
N HIS A 104 -6.80 5.69 -10.96
CA HIS A 104 -6.60 7.06 -11.42
C HIS A 104 -5.17 7.38 -11.85
N SER A 105 -4.28 6.38 -11.89
CA SER A 105 -2.85 6.55 -12.24
C SER A 105 -2.16 7.63 -11.39
N LEU A 106 -2.48 7.70 -10.10
CA LEU A 106 -1.90 8.66 -9.17
C LEU A 106 -0.45 8.28 -8.82
N PRO A 107 0.40 9.28 -8.53
CA PRO A 107 1.74 9.00 -8.00
C PRO A 107 1.65 8.26 -6.67
N LEU A 108 2.62 7.38 -6.44
CA LEU A 108 2.77 6.65 -5.21
C LEU A 108 3.91 7.28 -4.41
N ILE A 109 3.57 7.99 -3.34
CA ILE A 109 4.54 8.69 -2.49
C ILE A 109 4.60 7.98 -1.14
N ASN A 110 5.66 7.20 -0.93
CA ASN A 110 5.97 6.66 0.38
C ASN A 110 6.71 7.72 1.20
N ILE A 111 6.20 8.05 2.37
CA ILE A 111 6.78 9.04 3.28
C ILE A 111 7.45 8.43 4.51
N LEU A 112 7.45 7.11 4.66
CA LEU A 112 8.04 6.43 5.80
C LEU A 112 9.31 5.67 5.42
N ASN A 113 10.27 5.62 6.32
CA ASN A 113 11.35 4.67 6.36
C ASN A 113 10.87 3.33 6.96
N ARG A 114 11.68 2.27 6.84
CA ARG A 114 11.34 0.94 7.39
C ARG A 114 11.19 0.92 8.91
N ASP A 115 11.81 1.85 9.61
CA ASP A 115 11.70 2.02 11.07
C ASP A 115 10.51 2.88 11.52
N GLY A 116 9.69 3.35 10.57
CA GLY A 116 8.51 4.18 10.82
C GLY A 116 8.82 5.66 11.05
N THR A 117 10.05 6.11 10.80
CA THR A 117 10.37 7.54 10.76
C THR A 117 10.00 8.14 9.40
N LEU A 118 9.76 9.45 9.34
CA LEU A 118 9.47 10.15 8.09
C LEU A 118 10.75 10.28 7.25
N ASN A 119 10.65 9.99 5.94
CA ASN A 119 11.77 10.00 5.01
C ASN A 119 11.95 11.36 4.29
N ASP A 120 12.79 11.42 3.26
CA ASP A 120 13.11 12.65 2.53
C ASP A 120 11.99 13.15 1.59
N ASN A 121 10.90 12.39 1.42
CA ASN A 121 9.75 12.78 0.60
C ASN A 121 8.79 13.76 1.32
N VAL A 122 9.06 14.08 2.57
CA VAL A 122 8.32 15.07 3.34
C VAL A 122 9.10 16.39 3.44
N PRO A 123 8.44 17.52 3.78
CA PRO A 123 9.13 18.77 4.07
C PRO A 123 10.22 18.59 5.13
N GLU A 124 11.32 19.32 4.97
CA GLU A 124 12.54 19.17 5.79
C GLU A 124 12.26 19.23 7.31
N ALA A 125 11.31 20.04 7.73
CA ALA A 125 10.92 20.19 9.14
C ALA A 125 10.44 18.89 9.81
N TYR A 126 10.00 17.90 9.03
CA TYR A 126 9.43 16.64 9.55
C TYR A 126 10.33 15.41 9.31
N ARG A 127 11.41 15.56 8.53
CA ARG A 127 12.30 14.45 8.18
C ARG A 127 12.94 13.82 9.41
N GLY A 128 13.02 12.50 9.43
CA GLY A 128 13.60 11.72 10.53
C GLY A 128 12.77 11.66 11.81
N MET A 129 11.61 12.35 11.87
CA MET A 129 10.72 12.26 13.03
C MET A 129 10.03 10.90 13.07
N ASP A 130 9.87 10.33 14.28
CA ASP A 130 8.93 9.23 14.48
C ASP A 130 7.52 9.65 14.06
N ARG A 131 6.78 8.75 13.41
CA ARG A 131 5.45 9.04 12.83
C ARG A 131 4.44 9.59 13.85
N PHE A 132 4.47 9.12 15.09
CA PHE A 132 3.55 9.60 16.13
C PHE A 132 3.99 10.96 16.72
N ALA A 133 5.30 11.20 16.75
CA ALA A 133 5.83 12.53 17.09
C ALA A 133 5.48 13.53 15.98
N ALA A 134 5.68 13.14 14.71
CA ALA A 134 5.32 13.93 13.55
C ALA A 134 3.83 14.28 13.52
N ARG A 135 2.94 13.31 13.84
CA ARG A 135 1.48 13.55 13.94
C ARG A 135 1.18 14.74 14.86
N LYS A 136 1.79 14.78 16.04
CA LYS A 136 1.58 15.87 17.01
C LYS A 136 2.07 17.22 16.46
N THR A 137 3.25 17.24 15.86
CA THR A 137 3.83 18.44 15.27
C THR A 137 2.99 18.95 14.09
N ILE A 138 2.59 18.07 13.18
CA ILE A 138 1.75 18.39 12.02
C ILE A 138 0.40 18.97 12.45
N VAL A 139 -0.23 18.38 13.47
CA VAL A 139 -1.50 18.92 14.01
C VAL A 139 -1.29 20.32 14.57
N ALA A 140 -0.24 20.54 15.36
CA ALA A 140 0.07 21.85 15.92
C ALA A 140 0.36 22.90 14.83
N ASP A 141 1.09 22.52 13.79
CA ASP A 141 1.38 23.41 12.66
C ASP A 141 0.12 23.74 11.84
N LEU A 142 -0.78 22.77 11.65
CA LEU A 142 -2.07 22.99 11.00
C LEU A 142 -2.99 23.90 11.83
N GLU A 143 -2.97 23.77 13.16
CA GLU A 143 -3.70 24.66 14.08
C GLU A 143 -3.14 26.08 14.01
N ALA A 144 -1.82 26.24 13.99
CA ALA A 144 -1.16 27.55 13.91
C ALA A 144 -1.50 28.34 12.63
N VAL A 145 -1.81 27.63 11.52
CA VAL A 145 -2.24 28.24 10.25
C VAL A 145 -3.76 28.17 10.02
N GLU A 146 -4.54 27.86 11.07
CA GLU A 146 -6.02 27.81 11.07
C GLU A 146 -6.63 26.83 10.03
N LEU A 147 -5.91 25.76 9.71
CA LEU A 147 -6.37 24.74 8.77
C LEU A 147 -7.02 23.52 9.44
N ILE A 148 -7.07 23.44 10.75
CA ILE A 148 -7.94 22.49 11.46
C ILE A 148 -9.33 23.13 11.60
N ASP A 149 -10.34 22.46 11.05
CA ASP A 149 -11.74 22.88 11.17
C ASP A 149 -12.35 22.43 12.50
N LYS A 150 -12.19 21.16 12.83
CA LYS A 150 -12.57 20.57 14.12
C LYS A 150 -11.77 19.31 14.41
N THR A 151 -11.78 18.91 15.69
CA THR A 151 -11.22 17.64 16.16
C THR A 151 -12.29 16.89 16.95
N GLU A 152 -12.54 15.63 16.60
CA GLU A 152 -13.52 14.77 17.26
C GLU A 152 -12.81 13.61 17.97
N ALA A 153 -13.18 13.34 19.21
CA ALA A 153 -12.73 12.12 19.89
C ALA A 153 -13.52 10.92 19.34
N ILE A 154 -12.81 9.90 18.89
CA ILE A 154 -13.41 8.68 18.36
C ILE A 154 -12.72 7.43 18.92
N THR A 155 -13.40 6.29 18.80
CA THR A 155 -12.78 4.98 18.91
C THR A 155 -12.69 4.39 17.51
N HIS A 156 -11.50 3.93 17.12
CA HIS A 156 -11.27 3.34 15.79
C HIS A 156 -10.31 2.16 15.90
N SER A 157 -10.42 1.26 14.95
CA SER A 157 -9.61 0.05 14.87
C SER A 157 -8.25 0.35 14.24
N VAL A 158 -7.18 -0.13 14.87
CA VAL A 158 -5.80 0.08 14.43
C VAL A 158 -5.08 -1.26 14.33
N PRO A 159 -4.40 -1.56 13.21
CA PRO A 159 -3.68 -2.81 13.03
C PRO A 159 -2.45 -2.87 13.94
N HIS A 160 -2.34 -3.94 14.72
CA HIS A 160 -1.20 -4.24 15.59
C HIS A 160 -0.61 -5.60 15.24
N ASP A 161 0.64 -5.81 15.62
CA ASP A 161 1.25 -7.14 15.55
C ASP A 161 0.50 -8.12 16.47
N GLU A 162 0.20 -9.30 15.96
CA GLU A 162 -0.58 -10.31 16.70
C GLU A 162 0.16 -10.79 17.97
N LYS A 163 1.48 -10.93 17.91
CA LYS A 163 2.28 -11.53 18.98
C LYS A 163 2.37 -10.70 20.24
N THR A 164 2.76 -9.42 20.10
CA THR A 164 2.95 -8.54 21.25
C THR A 164 1.78 -7.59 21.46
N LYS A 165 1.00 -7.32 20.43
CA LYS A 165 -0.14 -6.38 20.40
C LYS A 165 0.26 -4.94 20.79
N THR A 166 1.54 -4.63 20.69
CA THR A 166 2.09 -3.34 21.14
C THR A 166 2.57 -2.47 19.98
N VAL A 167 2.87 -3.09 18.83
CA VAL A 167 3.43 -2.40 17.68
C VAL A 167 2.32 -2.16 16.66
N VAL A 168 2.03 -0.88 16.38
CA VAL A 168 1.13 -0.49 15.29
C VAL A 168 1.82 -0.79 13.96
N LEU A 169 1.13 -1.55 13.11
CA LEU A 169 1.61 -1.91 11.77
C LEU A 169 1.22 -0.86 10.74
N GLU A 170 2.15 -0.57 9.84
CA GLU A 170 1.96 0.35 8.75
C GLU A 170 1.93 -0.40 7.41
N PRO A 171 1.00 -0.09 6.49
CA PRO A 171 1.14 -0.51 5.11
C PRO A 171 2.44 0.06 4.55
N TYR A 172 3.28 -0.81 4.00
CA TYR A 172 4.56 -0.42 3.45
C TYR A 172 4.78 -1.09 2.10
N LEU A 173 5.02 -0.29 1.07
CA LEU A 173 5.27 -0.78 -0.27
C LEU A 173 6.73 -1.21 -0.40
N THR A 174 6.90 -2.47 -0.73
CA THR A 174 8.21 -3.06 -1.03
C THR A 174 8.11 -3.84 -2.34
N GLU A 175 9.22 -3.97 -3.02
CA GLU A 175 9.31 -4.93 -4.12
C GLU A 175 9.26 -6.34 -3.56
N GLN A 176 8.38 -7.16 -4.13
CA GLN A 176 8.15 -8.52 -3.71
C GLN A 176 8.14 -9.45 -4.92
N TRP A 177 8.49 -10.70 -4.70
CA TRP A 177 8.38 -11.72 -5.73
C TRP A 177 6.96 -12.30 -5.78
N TYR A 178 6.36 -12.23 -6.96
CA TYR A 178 5.03 -12.76 -7.22
C TYR A 178 5.08 -13.88 -8.25
N LEU A 179 4.44 -14.99 -7.94
CA LEU A 179 4.16 -16.04 -8.91
C LEU A 179 2.83 -15.73 -9.62
N ASN A 180 2.87 -15.59 -10.94
CA ASN A 180 1.65 -15.51 -11.74
C ASN A 180 1.02 -16.91 -11.86
N VAL A 181 0.10 -17.22 -10.95
CA VAL A 181 -0.55 -18.52 -10.83
C VAL A 181 -1.74 -18.71 -11.79
N LYS A 182 -2.21 -17.63 -12.43
CA LYS A 182 -3.39 -17.70 -13.31
C LYS A 182 -3.27 -18.70 -14.45
N PRO A 183 -2.16 -18.78 -15.23
CA PRO A 183 -2.01 -19.79 -16.28
C PRO A 183 -1.96 -21.23 -15.75
N LEU A 184 -1.53 -21.43 -14.50
CA LEU A 184 -1.54 -22.75 -13.85
C LEU A 184 -2.95 -23.11 -13.41
N ALA A 185 -3.70 -22.17 -12.88
CA ALA A 185 -5.09 -22.36 -12.47
C ALA A 185 -5.99 -22.74 -13.66
N GLU A 186 -5.79 -22.14 -14.84
CA GLU A 186 -6.52 -22.48 -16.06
C GLU A 186 -6.37 -23.96 -16.42
N LYS A 187 -5.15 -24.51 -16.32
CA LYS A 187 -4.88 -25.93 -16.55
C LYS A 187 -5.53 -26.84 -15.51
N ALA A 188 -5.52 -26.40 -14.26
CA ALA A 188 -6.12 -27.12 -13.16
C ALA A 188 -7.66 -27.13 -13.26
N ILE A 189 -8.28 -26.00 -13.64
CA ILE A 189 -9.72 -25.91 -13.92
C ILE A 189 -10.11 -26.88 -15.03
N ALA A 190 -9.40 -26.87 -16.16
CA ALA A 190 -9.66 -27.74 -17.30
C ALA A 190 -9.59 -29.22 -16.92
N ALA A 191 -8.67 -29.61 -16.02
CA ALA A 191 -8.53 -31.00 -15.56
C ALA A 191 -9.76 -31.51 -14.79
N VAL A 192 -10.50 -30.61 -14.13
CA VAL A 192 -11.75 -30.98 -13.44
C VAL A 192 -12.94 -30.91 -14.40
N GLU A 193 -12.99 -29.91 -15.27
CA GLU A 193 -14.08 -29.75 -16.25
C GLU A 193 -14.14 -30.92 -17.25
N ASP A 194 -12.99 -31.43 -17.67
CA ASP A 194 -12.90 -32.58 -18.59
C ASP A 194 -12.94 -33.94 -17.89
N GLY A 195 -13.04 -33.95 -16.57
CA GLY A 195 -13.24 -35.16 -15.76
C GLY A 195 -11.97 -35.98 -15.49
N ARG A 196 -10.77 -35.49 -15.85
CA ARG A 196 -9.47 -36.12 -15.45
C ARG A 196 -9.26 -36.12 -13.94
N THR A 197 -9.79 -35.11 -13.26
CA THR A 197 -9.81 -35.00 -11.80
C THR A 197 -11.25 -34.86 -11.32
N LYS A 198 -11.64 -35.61 -10.28
CA LYS A 198 -13.01 -35.57 -9.74
C LYS A 198 -12.97 -35.35 -8.24
N PHE A 199 -13.91 -34.58 -7.74
CA PHE A 199 -14.13 -34.41 -6.31
C PHE A 199 -15.13 -35.41 -5.75
N VAL A 200 -14.87 -35.94 -4.56
CA VAL A 200 -15.78 -36.81 -3.82
C VAL A 200 -15.89 -36.27 -2.40
N PRO A 201 -17.05 -35.75 -2.02
CA PRO A 201 -18.27 -35.56 -2.80
C PRO A 201 -18.15 -34.40 -3.82
N GLU A 202 -18.96 -34.44 -4.86
CA GLU A 202 -18.87 -33.56 -6.02
C GLU A 202 -19.07 -32.06 -5.72
N ASN A 203 -19.82 -31.74 -4.68
CA ASN A 203 -20.10 -30.37 -4.27
C ASN A 203 -18.83 -29.53 -3.98
N TRP A 204 -17.71 -30.14 -3.64
CA TRP A 204 -16.43 -29.46 -3.43
C TRP A 204 -15.83 -28.85 -4.70
N ALA A 205 -16.27 -29.31 -5.86
CA ALA A 205 -15.88 -28.71 -7.13
C ALA A 205 -16.28 -27.23 -7.24
N ASN A 206 -17.41 -26.83 -6.62
CA ASN A 206 -17.84 -25.44 -6.61
C ASN A 206 -16.87 -24.52 -5.85
N VAL A 207 -16.38 -24.98 -4.69
CA VAL A 207 -15.37 -24.24 -3.90
C VAL A 207 -14.07 -24.11 -4.68
N TYR A 208 -13.63 -25.23 -5.30
CA TYR A 208 -12.44 -25.27 -6.14
C TYR A 208 -12.51 -24.30 -7.30
N PHE A 209 -13.60 -24.31 -8.07
CA PHE A 209 -13.78 -23.39 -9.19
C PHE A 209 -13.87 -21.94 -8.77
N ASN A 210 -14.59 -21.65 -7.67
CA ASN A 210 -14.67 -20.30 -7.15
C ASN A 210 -13.28 -19.74 -6.75
N TRP A 211 -12.48 -20.56 -6.08
CA TRP A 211 -11.13 -20.19 -5.70
C TRP A 211 -10.23 -19.93 -6.91
N LEU A 212 -10.15 -20.90 -7.84
CA LEU A 212 -9.23 -20.82 -8.96
C LEU A 212 -9.62 -19.77 -10.01
N ARG A 213 -10.91 -19.53 -10.24
CA ARG A 213 -11.38 -18.48 -11.17
C ARG A 213 -11.11 -17.08 -10.67
N ASN A 214 -11.02 -16.91 -9.36
CA ASN A 214 -10.74 -15.63 -8.70
C ASN A 214 -9.32 -15.56 -8.13
N ILE A 215 -8.41 -16.44 -8.59
CA ILE A 215 -7.06 -16.50 -8.03
C ILE A 215 -6.25 -15.26 -8.36
N HIS A 216 -5.54 -14.75 -7.37
CA HIS A 216 -4.62 -13.62 -7.49
C HIS A 216 -3.17 -14.10 -7.58
N PRO A 217 -2.24 -13.30 -8.12
CA PRO A 217 -0.82 -13.59 -8.05
C PRO A 217 -0.38 -13.86 -6.61
N TRP A 218 0.42 -14.91 -6.42
CA TRP A 218 0.87 -15.31 -5.10
C TRP A 218 2.20 -14.66 -4.76
N CYS A 219 2.24 -13.84 -3.69
CA CYS A 219 3.48 -13.33 -3.15
C CYS A 219 4.26 -14.48 -2.50
N ILE A 220 5.44 -14.79 -3.02
CA ILE A 220 6.28 -15.92 -2.59
C ILE A 220 7.51 -15.50 -1.81
N SER A 221 7.79 -14.22 -1.67
CA SER A 221 8.88 -13.69 -0.84
C SER A 221 8.45 -13.44 0.59
N ARG A 222 9.34 -13.73 1.55
CA ARG A 222 9.13 -13.56 2.99
C ARG A 222 10.35 -12.92 3.62
N GLN A 223 10.15 -11.94 4.50
CA GLN A 223 11.19 -11.24 5.24
C GLN A 223 11.49 -11.98 6.54
N LEU A 224 12.00 -13.21 6.43
CA LEU A 224 12.33 -14.09 7.55
C LEU A 224 13.83 -14.35 7.61
N TRP A 225 14.36 -14.56 8.80
CA TRP A 225 15.77 -14.84 9.00
C TRP A 225 16.17 -16.28 8.63
N TRP A 226 15.17 -17.15 8.48
CA TRP A 226 15.38 -18.56 8.18
C TRP A 226 14.45 -19.02 7.07
N GLY A 227 15.01 -19.73 6.10
CA GLY A 227 14.27 -20.30 4.98
C GLY A 227 15.15 -20.51 3.74
N HIS A 228 14.53 -20.89 2.63
CA HIS A 228 15.20 -21.01 1.34
C HIS A 228 15.32 -19.61 0.72
N GLN A 229 16.54 -19.06 0.76
CA GLN A 229 16.81 -17.72 0.23
C GLN A 229 16.54 -17.67 -1.27
N ILE A 230 15.90 -16.60 -1.71
CA ILE A 230 15.56 -16.38 -3.12
C ILE A 230 16.81 -16.39 -3.97
N PRO A 231 16.83 -17.18 -5.07
CA PRO A 231 18.02 -17.35 -5.92
C PRO A 231 18.13 -16.23 -6.95
N ALA A 232 18.17 -14.99 -6.49
CA ALA A 232 18.28 -13.79 -7.31
C ALA A 232 19.39 -12.88 -6.78
N TRP A 233 20.08 -12.20 -7.71
CA TRP A 233 21.12 -11.22 -7.43
C TRP A 233 20.84 -9.95 -8.18
N TYR A 234 21.21 -8.83 -7.59
CA TYR A 234 20.99 -7.49 -8.12
C TYR A 234 22.32 -6.79 -8.35
N ASP A 235 22.40 -6.03 -9.43
CA ASP A 235 23.48 -5.06 -9.62
C ASP A 235 23.10 -3.68 -9.06
N ASP A 236 24.02 -2.71 -9.18
CA ASP A 236 23.81 -1.34 -8.68
C ASP A 236 22.70 -0.58 -9.42
N ASP A 237 22.34 -1.01 -10.64
CA ASP A 237 21.25 -0.46 -11.44
C ASP A 237 19.91 -1.15 -11.17
N GLY A 238 19.86 -2.14 -10.26
CA GLY A 238 18.67 -2.91 -9.93
C GLY A 238 18.31 -4.00 -10.95
N ARG A 239 19.21 -4.34 -11.90
CA ARG A 239 18.98 -5.48 -12.82
C ARG A 239 19.06 -6.79 -12.06
N ILE A 240 18.17 -7.71 -12.40
CA ILE A 240 17.98 -8.98 -11.69
C ILE A 240 18.63 -10.14 -12.46
N PHE A 241 19.43 -10.93 -11.77
CA PHE A 241 20.08 -12.14 -12.29
C PHE A 241 19.63 -13.35 -11.46
N VAL A 242 18.65 -14.08 -11.95
CA VAL A 242 18.21 -15.35 -11.31
C VAL A 242 19.17 -16.46 -11.69
N ALA A 243 19.71 -17.16 -10.68
CA ALA A 243 20.73 -18.18 -10.87
C ALA A 243 20.73 -19.21 -9.74
N ARG A 244 21.35 -20.37 -9.95
CA ARG A 244 21.50 -21.43 -8.94
C ARG A 244 22.62 -21.16 -7.95
N SER A 245 23.59 -20.34 -8.36
CA SER A 245 24.76 -19.96 -7.55
C SER A 245 25.19 -18.54 -7.87
N GLU A 246 26.01 -17.96 -7.01
CA GLU A 246 26.59 -16.62 -7.22
C GLU A 246 27.49 -16.62 -8.46
N ASP A 247 28.26 -17.70 -8.71
CA ASP A 247 29.14 -17.79 -9.89
C ASP A 247 28.33 -17.76 -11.19
N GLU A 248 27.20 -18.44 -11.24
CA GLU A 248 26.26 -18.38 -12.39
C GLU A 248 25.66 -16.99 -12.54
N ALA A 249 25.25 -16.35 -11.44
CA ALA A 249 24.74 -14.99 -11.46
C ALA A 249 25.79 -14.01 -11.98
N ARG A 250 27.01 -14.14 -11.53
CA ARG A 250 28.15 -13.33 -11.95
C ARG A 250 28.46 -13.53 -13.43
N ALA A 251 28.44 -14.78 -13.92
CA ALA A 251 28.59 -15.04 -15.34
C ALA A 251 27.50 -14.38 -16.19
N LYS A 252 26.23 -14.43 -15.75
CA LYS A 252 25.10 -13.76 -16.40
C LYS A 252 25.26 -12.23 -16.39
N ALA A 253 25.68 -11.65 -15.28
CA ALA A 253 25.94 -10.22 -15.16
C ALA A 253 27.07 -9.77 -16.08
N THR A 254 28.16 -10.51 -16.13
CA THR A 254 29.29 -10.24 -17.04
C THR A 254 28.85 -10.31 -18.50
N ALA A 255 28.07 -11.31 -18.89
CA ALA A 255 27.50 -11.41 -20.23
C ALA A 255 26.58 -10.25 -20.59
N ALA A 256 25.93 -9.64 -19.58
CA ALA A 256 25.12 -8.43 -19.70
C ALA A 256 25.93 -7.12 -19.60
N GLY A 257 27.26 -7.21 -19.56
CA GLY A 257 28.16 -6.05 -19.51
C GLY A 257 28.39 -5.45 -18.13
N TYR A 258 28.08 -6.17 -17.06
CA TYR A 258 28.28 -5.73 -15.68
C TYR A 258 29.39 -6.54 -14.99
N ALA A 259 30.39 -5.85 -14.42
CA ALA A 259 31.54 -6.45 -13.73
C ALA A 259 31.63 -6.05 -12.24
N GLY A 260 30.63 -5.31 -11.71
CA GLY A 260 30.58 -4.86 -10.32
C GLY A 260 30.18 -5.96 -9.34
N ALA A 261 30.01 -5.59 -8.09
CA ALA A 261 29.51 -6.49 -7.04
C ALA A 261 28.02 -6.81 -7.26
N LEU A 262 27.63 -8.03 -6.96
CA LEU A 262 26.23 -8.43 -6.96
C LEU A 262 25.73 -8.58 -5.51
N LYS A 263 24.54 -8.04 -5.24
CA LYS A 263 23.86 -8.23 -3.97
C LYS A 263 22.82 -9.33 -4.13
N ARG A 264 22.89 -10.38 -3.32
CA ARG A 264 21.85 -11.41 -3.29
C ARG A 264 20.58 -10.90 -2.60
N ASP A 265 19.43 -11.37 -3.06
CA ASP A 265 18.14 -11.12 -2.41
C ASP A 265 18.20 -11.60 -0.94
N GLU A 266 17.74 -10.76 -0.03
CA GLU A 266 17.75 -11.06 1.42
C GLU A 266 16.54 -11.87 1.85
N ASP A 267 15.46 -11.86 1.04
CA ASP A 267 14.23 -12.56 1.32
C ASP A 267 14.37 -14.08 1.12
N VAL A 268 13.46 -14.81 1.75
CA VAL A 268 13.33 -16.27 1.60
C VAL A 268 12.01 -16.61 0.90
N LEU A 269 11.94 -17.81 0.33
CA LEU A 269 10.73 -18.31 -0.30
C LEU A 269 9.70 -18.72 0.76
N ASP A 270 8.44 -18.47 0.46
CA ASP A 270 7.30 -19.00 1.21
C ASP A 270 7.41 -20.51 1.40
N THR A 271 7.14 -21.00 2.60
CA THR A 271 7.20 -22.41 2.94
C THR A 271 6.26 -23.25 2.08
N TRP A 272 5.07 -22.74 1.79
CA TRP A 272 4.10 -23.42 0.93
C TRP A 272 4.54 -23.49 -0.54
N TYR A 273 5.29 -22.48 -1.01
CA TYR A 273 5.90 -22.53 -2.34
C TYR A 273 6.92 -23.67 -2.44
N SER A 274 7.82 -23.77 -1.45
CA SER A 274 8.80 -24.86 -1.40
C SER A 274 8.13 -26.24 -1.27
N SER A 275 7.07 -26.33 -0.45
CA SER A 275 6.29 -27.55 -0.26
C SER A 275 5.56 -27.99 -1.53
N ALA A 276 5.05 -27.04 -2.31
CA ALA A 276 4.38 -27.32 -3.58
C ALA A 276 5.32 -27.93 -4.64
N LEU A 277 6.63 -27.81 -4.48
CA LEU A 277 7.62 -28.39 -5.37
C LEU A 277 8.02 -29.82 -5.04
N VAL A 278 7.56 -30.39 -3.90
CA VAL A 278 7.90 -31.77 -3.47
C VAL A 278 7.56 -32.84 -4.52
N PRO A 279 6.49 -32.75 -5.34
CA PRO A 279 6.18 -33.73 -6.35
C PRO A 279 7.13 -33.76 -7.57
N PHE A 280 8.06 -32.79 -7.69
CA PHE A 280 8.92 -32.63 -8.88
C PHE A 280 10.37 -33.06 -8.66
#